data_0bf10929a68b87a6177f44a3a68302ce
#
_entry.id   0bf10929a68b87a6177f44a3a68302ce
#
_cell.length_a   1.000
_cell.length_b   1.000
_cell.length_c   1.000
_cell.angle_alpha   90.00
_cell.angle_beta   90.00
_cell.angle_gamma   90.00
#
_symmetry.space_group_name_H-M   'P 1'
#
loop_
_entity.id
_entity.type
_entity.pdbx_description
1 polymer ?
#
loop_
_entity_poly.entity_id
_entity_poly.type
_entity_poly.pdbx_seq_one_letter_code
_entity_poly.pdbx_strand_id
1 'polypeptide(L)'
;DRVAYYWEGEPGDTQEITYRDLYERVCKLSNALKSLGVQKGDRIAIYLGMTPEIVVSMLACARIGAVHSVVFGGFSAEALADRINDAEAKVVITADGAWRRGEIVPLKENVDNSLELTEFIESVVVVKRTEQEVNMQEGRDYWYEEIVEKQSAECEPEVMNAEDLLYILYTSGTTAKPKGIVHTQAGYLTGVTTTHSAVFDVKDDDIYWCAADCGWVTGHSYIVYGPLANKTTSVMYEGAPNAPDEKRLWSLVEKYKVNIFYTAPTAIRAFMKWGVEHPKAHDLSSLRLLGSVGEPINPEAWMWYHENIGNEQCAIVDTWWQTETGSIMISPLPGITSTKPGSACGPLPGVDSVIIDEKGNEVGKGEGGYLAIKSPWPSMLRTVYGDDKRYIDTYWSQPVSYTHLTLPTNREV
;
A
#
# COMPACT_ATOMS: atom_id res chain seq x y z
N ASP A 1 10.53 -22.62 -2.08
CA ASP A 1 10.79 -22.46 -3.54
C ASP A 1 9.63 -21.77 -4.29
N ARG A 2 8.54 -21.36 -3.60
CA ARG A 2 7.45 -20.59 -4.21
C ARG A 2 7.88 -19.14 -4.41
N VAL A 3 7.59 -18.57 -5.57
CA VAL A 3 7.82 -17.15 -5.86
C VAL A 3 6.89 -16.29 -5.03
N ALA A 4 7.44 -15.32 -4.33
CA ALA A 4 6.70 -14.25 -3.66
C ALA A 4 6.45 -13.10 -4.64
N TYR A 5 7.52 -12.65 -5.32
CA TYR A 5 7.44 -11.55 -6.28
C TYR A 5 8.18 -11.84 -7.57
N TYR A 6 7.52 -11.55 -8.68
CA TYR A 6 8.16 -11.17 -9.93
C TYR A 6 8.29 -9.65 -9.92
N TRP A 7 9.50 -9.16 -9.73
CA TRP A 7 9.76 -7.72 -9.75
C TRP A 7 10.35 -7.31 -11.09
N GLU A 8 9.91 -6.15 -11.57
CA GLU A 8 10.45 -5.53 -12.77
C GLU A 8 10.64 -4.02 -12.58
N GLY A 9 11.85 -3.54 -12.87
CA GLY A 9 12.20 -2.13 -12.88
C GLY A 9 11.78 -1.43 -14.19
N GLU A 10 11.63 -0.12 -14.14
CA GLU A 10 11.28 0.68 -15.31
C GLU A 10 12.31 0.53 -16.45
N PRO A 11 13.65 0.45 -16.18
CA PRO A 11 14.65 0.18 -17.20
C PRO A 11 14.58 -1.22 -17.85
N GLY A 12 13.82 -2.14 -17.26
CA GLY A 12 13.64 -3.49 -17.79
C GLY A 12 14.44 -4.58 -17.05
N ASP A 13 15.14 -4.23 -16.00
CA ASP A 13 15.76 -5.17 -15.08
C ASP A 13 14.71 -5.94 -14.29
N THR A 14 14.99 -7.20 -13.96
CA THR A 14 14.02 -8.12 -13.35
C THR A 14 14.63 -8.93 -12.23
N GLN A 15 13.79 -9.29 -11.25
CA GLN A 15 14.14 -10.25 -10.21
C GLN A 15 12.97 -11.21 -9.97
N GLU A 16 13.29 -12.49 -9.83
CA GLU A 16 12.39 -13.47 -9.26
C GLU A 16 12.78 -13.70 -7.79
N ILE A 17 11.87 -13.41 -6.87
CA ILE A 17 12.13 -13.43 -5.43
C ILE A 17 11.23 -14.48 -4.82
N THR A 18 11.83 -15.58 -4.35
CA THR A 18 11.09 -16.62 -3.64
C THR A 18 10.77 -16.18 -2.21
N TYR A 19 9.81 -16.87 -1.56
CA TYR A 19 9.54 -16.67 -0.13
C TYR A 19 10.77 -16.91 0.75
N ARG A 20 11.66 -17.82 0.33
CA ARG A 20 12.92 -18.07 1.02
C ARG A 20 13.89 -16.88 0.85
N ASP A 21 14.07 -16.41 -0.37
CA ASP A 21 14.93 -15.24 -0.62
C ASP A 21 14.45 -14.02 0.13
N LEU A 22 13.12 -13.79 0.13
CA LEU A 22 12.50 -12.70 0.88
C LEU A 22 12.77 -12.84 2.39
N TYR A 23 12.58 -14.05 2.93
CA TYR A 23 12.85 -14.33 4.34
C TYR A 23 14.31 -14.02 4.72
N GLU A 24 15.27 -14.49 3.91
CA GLU A 24 16.70 -14.26 4.15
C GLU A 24 17.08 -12.79 4.09
N ARG A 25 16.55 -12.05 3.07
CA ARG A 25 16.75 -10.60 2.93
C ARG A 25 16.16 -9.85 4.15
N VAL A 26 14.96 -10.21 4.57
CA VAL A 26 14.31 -9.63 5.76
C VAL A 26 15.13 -9.87 7.01
N CYS A 27 15.62 -11.10 7.25
CA CYS A 27 16.46 -11.42 8.41
C CYS A 27 17.76 -10.62 8.41
N LYS A 28 18.43 -10.51 7.26
CA LYS A 28 19.67 -9.72 7.13
C LYS A 28 19.44 -8.25 7.44
N LEU A 29 18.43 -7.62 6.86
CA LEU A 29 18.12 -6.22 7.15
C LEU A 29 17.68 -6.03 8.61
N SER A 30 16.90 -6.96 9.18
CA SER A 30 16.54 -6.95 10.59
C SER A 30 17.76 -6.90 11.51
N ASN A 31 18.76 -7.76 11.24
CA ASN A 31 20.01 -7.79 12.00
C ASN A 31 20.85 -6.51 11.77
N ALA A 32 20.88 -5.98 10.54
CA ALA A 32 21.53 -4.71 10.24
C ALA A 32 20.92 -3.55 11.03
N LEU A 33 19.59 -3.45 11.06
CA LEU A 33 18.89 -2.43 11.84
C LEU A 33 19.17 -2.56 13.35
N LYS A 34 19.18 -3.79 13.89
CA LYS A 34 19.60 -4.02 15.28
C LYS A 34 21.05 -3.57 15.54
N SER A 35 21.96 -3.78 14.58
CA SER A 35 23.35 -3.34 14.72
C SER A 35 23.52 -1.81 14.68
N LEU A 36 22.55 -1.09 14.06
CA LEU A 36 22.43 0.36 14.11
C LEU A 36 21.70 0.88 15.36
N GLY A 37 21.37 0.00 16.32
CA GLY A 37 20.77 0.37 17.60
C GLY A 37 19.23 0.43 17.59
N VAL A 38 18.58 0.01 16.53
CA VAL A 38 17.11 -0.04 16.47
C VAL A 38 16.55 -1.06 17.45
N GLN A 39 15.56 -0.64 18.22
CA GLN A 39 14.89 -1.45 19.24
C GLN A 39 13.38 -1.53 18.96
N LYS A 40 12.69 -2.46 19.64
CA LYS A 40 11.22 -2.55 19.62
C LYS A 40 10.58 -1.19 19.95
N GLY A 41 9.63 -0.77 19.12
CA GLY A 41 8.91 0.49 19.27
C GLY A 41 9.60 1.70 18.64
N ASP A 42 10.85 1.61 18.19
CA ASP A 42 11.48 2.69 17.42
C ASP A 42 10.80 2.86 16.06
N ARG A 43 10.74 4.09 15.56
CA ARG A 43 10.12 4.41 14.28
C ARG A 43 11.19 4.54 13.21
N ILE A 44 10.88 3.98 12.05
CA ILE A 44 11.73 3.99 10.85
C ILE A 44 10.95 4.59 9.69
N ALA A 45 11.47 5.66 9.11
CA ALA A 45 10.92 6.20 7.87
C ALA A 45 11.48 5.42 6.67
N ILE A 46 10.61 5.05 5.74
CA ILE A 46 10.98 4.35 4.50
C ILE A 46 10.60 5.25 3.34
N TYR A 47 11.61 5.76 2.61
CA TYR A 47 11.46 6.66 1.48
C TYR A 47 12.13 6.06 0.26
N LEU A 48 11.44 5.12 -0.39
CA LEU A 48 11.92 4.30 -1.50
C LEU A 48 10.95 4.33 -2.68
N GLY A 49 11.46 4.04 -3.87
CA GLY A 49 10.63 3.61 -5.00
C GLY A 49 10.12 2.19 -4.81
N MET A 50 9.34 1.69 -5.79
CA MET A 50 8.76 0.35 -5.77
C MET A 50 9.79 -0.74 -6.08
N THR A 51 10.90 -0.76 -5.35
CA THR A 51 11.94 -1.79 -5.41
C THR A 51 11.69 -2.90 -4.39
N PRO A 52 12.30 -4.08 -4.50
CA PRO A 52 12.16 -5.14 -3.52
C PRO A 52 12.51 -4.71 -2.09
N GLU A 53 13.43 -3.77 -1.96
CA GLU A 53 13.92 -3.28 -0.68
C GLU A 53 12.83 -2.55 0.14
N ILE A 54 11.78 -1.98 -0.50
CA ILE A 54 10.67 -1.39 0.25
C ILE A 54 9.89 -2.46 1.01
N VAL A 55 9.63 -3.61 0.38
CA VAL A 55 8.95 -4.76 1.02
C VAL A 55 9.84 -5.35 2.12
N VAL A 56 11.13 -5.56 1.82
CA VAL A 56 12.10 -6.07 2.79
C VAL A 56 12.18 -5.15 4.01
N SER A 57 12.19 -3.83 3.81
CA SER A 57 12.25 -2.84 4.89
C SER A 57 11.01 -2.86 5.78
N MET A 58 9.82 -2.90 5.20
CA MET A 58 8.56 -2.99 5.95
C MET A 58 8.52 -4.26 6.82
N LEU A 59 8.88 -5.40 6.24
CA LEU A 59 8.89 -6.70 6.93
C LEU A 59 10.02 -6.82 7.96
N ALA A 60 11.18 -6.22 7.70
CA ALA A 60 12.28 -6.18 8.68
C ALA A 60 11.89 -5.37 9.92
N CYS A 61 11.25 -4.22 9.75
CA CYS A 61 10.69 -3.45 10.86
C CYS A 61 9.69 -4.30 11.67
N ALA A 62 8.72 -4.91 11.00
CA ALA A 62 7.73 -5.77 11.67
C ALA A 62 8.38 -6.92 12.42
N ARG A 63 9.46 -7.54 11.85
CA ARG A 63 10.17 -8.67 12.46
C ARG A 63 10.86 -8.33 13.77
N ILE A 64 11.40 -7.12 13.89
CA ILE A 64 12.10 -6.66 15.10
C ILE A 64 11.23 -5.81 16.03
N GLY A 65 9.94 -5.68 15.72
CA GLY A 65 9.00 -4.88 16.51
C GLY A 65 9.21 -3.38 16.39
N ALA A 66 9.95 -2.90 15.37
CA ALA A 66 10.01 -1.49 15.00
C ALA A 66 8.77 -1.08 14.22
N VAL A 67 8.41 0.20 14.33
CA VAL A 67 7.23 0.79 13.67
C VAL A 67 7.67 1.45 12.37
N HIS A 68 7.20 0.98 11.22
CA HIS A 68 7.56 1.63 9.96
C HIS A 68 6.58 2.75 9.59
N SER A 69 7.12 3.78 8.93
CA SER A 69 6.37 4.86 8.30
C SER A 69 6.85 5.00 6.86
N VAL A 70 6.08 4.47 5.92
CA VAL A 70 6.42 4.57 4.50
C VAL A 70 5.97 5.91 3.98
N VAL A 71 6.87 6.61 3.31
CA VAL A 71 6.64 7.91 2.69
C VAL A 71 6.74 7.75 1.18
N PHE A 72 5.73 8.24 0.45
CA PHE A 72 5.71 8.16 -1.00
C PHE A 72 6.93 8.86 -1.61
N GLY A 73 7.69 8.16 -2.46
CA GLY A 73 8.94 8.64 -3.06
C GLY A 73 8.81 9.90 -3.94
N GLY A 74 7.59 10.32 -4.26
CA GLY A 74 7.31 11.56 -4.97
C GLY A 74 7.05 12.78 -4.08
N PHE A 75 7.12 12.65 -2.74
CA PHE A 75 6.99 13.79 -1.84
C PHE A 75 8.26 14.61 -1.73
N SER A 76 8.12 15.91 -1.42
CA SER A 76 9.24 16.83 -1.22
C SER A 76 9.99 16.56 0.09
N ALA A 77 11.17 17.20 0.23
CA ALA A 77 11.99 17.13 1.43
C ALA A 77 11.24 17.64 2.68
N GLU A 78 10.46 18.71 2.56
CA GLU A 78 9.65 19.25 3.66
C GLU A 78 8.56 18.26 4.07
N ALA A 79 7.87 17.65 3.09
CA ALA A 79 6.84 16.66 3.38
C ALA A 79 7.41 15.39 4.04
N LEU A 80 8.66 15.03 3.71
CA LEU A 80 9.37 13.95 4.38
C LEU A 80 9.75 14.34 5.81
N ALA A 81 10.33 15.54 6.00
CA ALA A 81 10.71 16.08 7.31
C ALA A 81 9.52 16.16 8.28
N ASP A 82 8.37 16.63 7.81
CA ASP A 82 7.14 16.69 8.63
C ASP A 82 6.77 15.31 9.19
N ARG A 83 6.91 14.25 8.40
CA ARG A 83 6.59 12.88 8.83
C ARG A 83 7.65 12.29 9.75
N ILE A 84 8.91 12.57 9.48
CA ILE A 84 10.04 12.19 10.37
C ILE A 84 9.83 12.83 11.74
N ASN A 85 9.56 14.13 11.77
CA ASN A 85 9.38 14.88 13.01
C ASN A 85 8.14 14.42 13.80
N ASP A 86 7.01 14.20 13.12
CA ASP A 86 5.78 13.76 13.79
C ASP A 86 5.93 12.32 14.34
N ALA A 87 6.59 11.44 13.59
CA ALA A 87 6.86 10.06 14.04
C ALA A 87 8.06 9.97 14.98
N GLU A 88 8.90 11.01 15.09
CA GLU A 88 10.20 10.95 15.76
C GLU A 88 11.02 9.75 15.26
N ALA A 89 11.12 9.61 13.93
CA ALA A 89 11.81 8.48 13.33
C ALA A 89 13.33 8.60 13.55
N LYS A 90 13.99 7.49 13.93
CA LYS A 90 15.43 7.44 14.19
C LYS A 90 16.26 7.06 12.96
N VAL A 91 15.67 6.30 12.05
CA VAL A 91 16.33 5.81 10.85
C VAL A 91 15.51 6.17 9.62
N VAL A 92 16.19 6.56 8.55
CA VAL A 92 15.60 6.64 7.20
C VAL A 92 16.22 5.54 6.35
N ILE A 93 15.37 4.75 5.66
CA ILE A 93 15.79 3.85 4.59
C ILE A 93 15.38 4.47 3.27
N THR A 94 16.37 4.72 2.40
CA THR A 94 16.17 5.38 1.10
C THR A 94 17.02 4.72 0.01
N ALA A 95 17.04 5.29 -1.19
CA ALA A 95 17.94 4.89 -2.27
C ALA A 95 18.70 6.11 -2.81
N ASP A 96 19.78 5.85 -3.56
CA ASP A 96 20.48 6.89 -4.31
C ASP A 96 19.52 7.65 -5.23
N GLY A 97 18.61 6.94 -5.89
CA GLY A 97 17.51 7.48 -6.69
C GLY A 97 16.44 6.42 -6.98
N ALA A 98 15.41 6.81 -7.72
CA ALA A 98 14.38 5.90 -8.23
C ALA A 98 14.05 6.25 -9.69
N TRP A 99 13.75 5.23 -10.50
CA TRP A 99 13.35 5.42 -11.88
C TRP A 99 11.87 5.79 -12.00
N ARG A 100 11.58 6.87 -12.73
CA ARG A 100 10.21 7.24 -13.05
C ARG A 100 10.10 8.02 -14.35
N ARG A 101 9.38 7.50 -15.34
CA ARG A 101 9.20 8.08 -16.70
C ARG A 101 10.51 8.31 -17.44
N GLY A 102 11.45 7.37 -17.31
CA GLY A 102 12.78 7.49 -17.93
C GLY A 102 13.72 8.47 -17.25
N GLU A 103 13.30 9.09 -16.16
CA GLU A 103 14.11 10.03 -15.38
C GLU A 103 14.41 9.46 -13.99
N ILE A 104 15.42 10.03 -13.34
CA ILE A 104 15.78 9.64 -11.98
C ILE A 104 15.23 10.68 -10.99
N VAL A 105 14.46 10.20 -10.03
CA VAL A 105 14.05 10.98 -8.86
C VAL A 105 15.16 10.90 -7.82
N PRO A 106 15.75 12.04 -7.37
CA PRO A 106 16.93 12.06 -6.51
C PRO A 106 16.54 11.84 -5.03
N LEU A 107 16.26 10.59 -4.63
CA LEU A 107 15.72 10.29 -3.29
C LEU A 107 16.70 10.66 -2.18
N LYS A 108 17.99 10.32 -2.31
CA LYS A 108 19.00 10.64 -1.27
C LYS A 108 19.17 12.15 -1.07
N GLU A 109 19.16 12.92 -2.17
CA GLU A 109 19.23 14.40 -2.08
C GLU A 109 18.01 14.96 -1.33
N ASN A 110 16.79 14.45 -1.61
CA ASN A 110 15.59 14.83 -0.87
C ASN A 110 15.68 14.47 0.61
N VAL A 111 16.28 13.31 0.94
CA VAL A 111 16.55 12.95 2.34
C VAL A 111 17.53 13.93 2.95
N ASP A 112 18.67 14.22 2.32
CA ASP A 112 19.66 15.17 2.87
C ASP A 112 19.03 16.55 3.14
N ASN A 113 18.23 17.06 2.22
CA ASN A 113 17.51 18.31 2.41
C ASN A 113 16.48 18.23 3.57
N SER A 114 15.83 17.08 3.76
CA SER A 114 14.90 16.88 4.87
C SER A 114 15.62 16.85 6.24
N LEU A 115 16.86 16.36 6.27
CA LEU A 115 17.65 16.27 7.51
C LEU A 115 18.09 17.65 8.04
N GLU A 116 18.04 18.70 7.22
CA GLU A 116 18.24 20.08 7.69
C GLU A 116 17.05 20.58 8.53
N LEU A 117 15.90 19.88 8.45
CA LEU A 117 14.63 20.25 9.09
C LEU A 117 14.25 19.33 10.26
N THR A 118 15.12 18.36 10.64
CA THR A 118 14.87 17.39 11.70
C THR A 118 16.13 17.10 12.53
N GLU A 119 15.91 16.73 13.80
CA GLU A 119 16.98 16.36 14.74
C GLU A 119 16.88 14.88 15.19
N PHE A 120 15.90 14.11 14.68
CA PHE A 120 15.61 12.76 15.17
C PHE A 120 16.44 11.66 14.50
N ILE A 121 16.95 11.88 13.28
CA ILE A 121 17.60 10.83 12.50
C ILE A 121 19.03 10.58 12.99
N GLU A 122 19.25 9.35 13.44
CA GLU A 122 20.55 8.84 13.88
C GLU A 122 21.29 8.12 12.73
N SER A 123 20.57 7.48 11.80
CA SER A 123 21.16 6.73 10.69
C SER A 123 20.33 6.82 9.41
N VAL A 124 21.03 6.81 8.27
CA VAL A 124 20.43 6.74 6.92
C VAL A 124 20.97 5.51 6.20
N VAL A 125 20.07 4.63 5.77
CA VAL A 125 20.42 3.43 4.98
C VAL A 125 20.07 3.69 3.53
N VAL A 126 21.05 3.57 2.62
CA VAL A 126 20.93 3.96 1.22
C VAL A 126 21.10 2.74 0.31
N VAL A 127 20.09 2.43 -0.47
CA VAL A 127 20.09 1.38 -1.50
C VAL A 127 20.72 1.91 -2.79
N LYS A 128 21.59 1.13 -3.42
CA LYS A 128 22.12 1.43 -4.75
C LYS A 128 21.13 0.99 -5.82
N ARG A 129 20.33 1.93 -6.33
CA ARG A 129 19.31 1.65 -7.35
C ARG A 129 19.64 2.24 -8.72
N THR A 130 20.16 3.45 -8.76
CA THR A 130 20.39 4.21 -10.00
C THR A 130 21.86 4.44 -10.28
N GLU A 131 22.72 4.04 -9.35
CA GLU A 131 24.18 4.22 -9.42
C GLU A 131 24.63 5.69 -9.52
N GLN A 132 23.79 6.62 -9.03
CA GLN A 132 24.15 8.03 -8.95
C GLN A 132 25.17 8.26 -7.85
N GLU A 133 26.07 9.22 -8.08
CA GLU A 133 26.89 9.77 -7.01
C GLU A 133 26.02 10.57 -6.04
N VAL A 134 26.05 10.18 -4.78
CA VAL A 134 25.31 10.83 -3.68
C VAL A 134 26.23 11.16 -2.54
N ASN A 135 25.88 12.20 -1.79
CA ASN A 135 26.62 12.54 -0.58
C ASN A 135 26.36 11.47 0.49
N MET A 136 27.45 10.94 1.07
CA MET A 136 27.41 9.96 2.17
C MET A 136 28.17 10.54 3.37
N GLN A 137 27.44 10.89 4.41
CA GLN A 137 28.03 11.39 5.66
C GLN A 137 28.57 10.23 6.49
N GLU A 138 29.88 10.19 6.74
CA GLU A 138 30.52 9.18 7.58
C GLU A 138 29.92 9.15 9.00
N GLY A 139 29.65 7.94 9.49
CA GLY A 139 29.07 7.70 10.81
C GLY A 139 27.55 7.86 10.90
N ARG A 140 26.89 8.38 9.85
CA ARG A 140 25.43 8.47 9.76
C ARG A 140 24.85 7.66 8.60
N ASP A 141 25.50 7.72 7.42
CA ASP A 141 24.98 7.15 6.17
C ASP A 141 25.68 5.83 5.86
N TYR A 142 24.92 4.82 5.54
CA TYR A 142 25.39 3.46 5.29
C TYR A 142 24.80 2.92 3.99
N TRP A 143 25.65 2.31 3.16
CA TRP A 143 25.15 1.56 2.02
C TRP A 143 24.42 0.30 2.48
N TYR A 144 23.22 0.10 1.97
CA TYR A 144 22.36 -1.06 2.30
C TYR A 144 23.11 -2.38 2.09
N GLU A 145 23.73 -2.54 0.93
CA GLU A 145 24.44 -3.77 0.54
C GLU A 145 25.57 -4.11 1.53
N GLU A 146 26.31 -3.10 1.96
CA GLU A 146 27.46 -3.28 2.87
C GLU A 146 27.06 -3.70 4.27
N ILE A 147 25.92 -3.18 4.77
CA ILE A 147 25.45 -3.50 6.11
C ILE A 147 24.70 -4.84 6.16
N VAL A 148 23.99 -5.23 5.07
CA VAL A 148 23.25 -6.51 5.04
C VAL A 148 24.13 -7.71 4.68
N GLU A 149 25.19 -7.51 3.86
CA GLU A 149 26.08 -8.61 3.44
C GLU A 149 26.73 -9.31 4.64
N LYS A 150 27.06 -8.57 5.68
CA LYS A 150 27.74 -9.04 6.88
C LYS A 150 26.80 -9.75 7.87
N GLN A 151 25.49 -9.73 7.63
CA GLN A 151 24.50 -10.21 8.58
C GLN A 151 24.08 -11.64 8.35
N SER A 152 23.66 -12.29 9.45
CA SER A 152 23.04 -13.61 9.39
C SER A 152 21.71 -13.57 8.62
N ALA A 153 21.46 -14.61 7.84
CA ALA A 153 20.16 -14.86 7.23
C ALA A 153 19.11 -15.43 8.20
N GLU A 154 19.45 -15.53 9.49
CA GLU A 154 18.56 -15.92 10.56
C GLU A 154 18.41 -14.76 11.55
N CYS A 155 17.18 -14.45 11.93
CA CYS A 155 16.83 -13.44 12.91
C CYS A 155 15.55 -13.88 13.61
N GLU A 156 15.60 -14.16 14.90
CA GLU A 156 14.40 -14.48 15.67
C GLU A 156 13.43 -13.28 15.67
N PRO A 157 12.12 -13.51 15.43
CA PRO A 157 11.13 -12.44 15.46
C PRO A 157 10.93 -11.95 16.90
N GLU A 158 10.71 -10.64 17.03
CA GLU A 158 10.33 -10.06 18.31
C GLU A 158 8.94 -10.53 18.73
N VAL A 159 8.77 -10.77 20.02
CA VAL A 159 7.45 -11.13 20.59
C VAL A 159 6.61 -9.87 20.73
N MET A 160 5.48 -9.84 20.00
CA MET A 160 4.58 -8.70 19.94
C MET A 160 3.23 -9.02 20.57
N ASN A 161 2.62 -8.03 21.24
CA ASN A 161 1.22 -8.08 21.57
C ASN A 161 0.36 -7.77 20.34
N ALA A 162 -0.88 -8.23 20.33
CA ALA A 162 -1.83 -7.99 19.26
C ALA A 162 -2.03 -6.49 18.95
N GLU A 163 -1.98 -5.65 19.97
CA GLU A 163 -2.18 -4.20 19.90
C GLU A 163 -0.86 -3.39 19.87
N ASP A 164 0.30 -4.04 19.80
CA ASP A 164 1.55 -3.32 19.54
C ASP A 164 1.51 -2.68 18.13
N LEU A 165 2.10 -1.50 17.99
CA LEU A 165 2.10 -0.75 16.74
C LEU A 165 2.83 -1.53 15.64
N LEU A 166 2.25 -1.54 14.43
CA LEU A 166 2.87 -2.08 13.23
C LEU A 166 3.41 -0.97 12.35
N TYR A 167 2.56 0.02 12.05
CA TYR A 167 2.97 1.14 11.21
C TYR A 167 2.16 2.41 11.49
N ILE A 168 2.73 3.53 11.04
CA ILE A 168 2.10 4.83 10.97
C ILE A 168 2.05 5.24 9.51
N LEU A 169 0.87 5.49 8.96
CA LEU A 169 0.72 5.97 7.60
C LEU A 169 0.03 7.34 7.56
N TYR A 170 0.71 8.30 6.96
CA TYR A 170 0.25 9.69 6.92
C TYR A 170 -0.69 9.92 5.76
N THR A 171 -1.88 10.45 6.08
CA THR A 171 -2.88 10.88 5.10
C THR A 171 -2.97 12.40 5.04
N SER A 172 -3.41 12.94 3.89
CA SER A 172 -3.76 14.36 3.79
C SER A 172 -4.92 14.67 4.71
N GLY A 173 -4.70 15.55 5.69
CA GLY A 173 -5.77 16.03 6.56
C GLY A 173 -6.51 17.23 5.95
N THR A 174 -7.68 17.54 6.47
CA THR A 174 -8.39 18.82 6.18
C THR A 174 -7.65 20.04 6.74
N THR A 175 -6.66 19.83 7.59
CA THR A 175 -5.74 20.82 8.13
C THR A 175 -4.37 20.67 7.49
N ALA A 176 -3.50 21.69 7.58
CA ALA A 176 -2.16 21.69 6.99
C ALA A 176 -1.26 20.54 7.49
N LYS A 177 -1.47 20.05 8.74
CA LYS A 177 -0.68 18.96 9.31
C LYS A 177 -1.24 17.58 8.90
N PRO A 178 -0.43 16.66 8.31
CA PRO A 178 -0.83 15.30 8.01
C PRO A 178 -1.33 14.55 9.25
N LYS A 179 -2.20 13.55 9.06
CA LYS A 179 -2.66 12.64 10.11
C LYS A 179 -1.88 11.33 10.05
N GLY A 180 -1.16 10.98 11.09
CA GLY A 180 -0.50 9.67 11.22
C GLY A 180 -1.49 8.62 11.67
N ILE A 181 -2.06 7.85 10.75
CA ILE A 181 -2.99 6.76 11.04
C ILE A 181 -2.20 5.57 11.60
N VAL A 182 -2.61 5.09 12.77
CA VAL A 182 -1.95 4.00 13.49
C VAL A 182 -2.67 2.69 13.28
N HIS A 183 -1.92 1.68 12.82
CA HIS A 183 -2.38 0.29 12.78
C HIS A 183 -1.51 -0.62 13.65
N THR A 184 -2.15 -1.66 14.21
CA THR A 184 -1.55 -2.62 15.14
C THR A 184 -1.36 -4.00 14.51
N GLN A 185 -0.56 -4.86 15.14
CA GLN A 185 -0.07 -6.12 14.58
C GLN A 185 -1.18 -7.08 14.14
N ALA A 186 -1.97 -7.61 15.08
CA ALA A 186 -2.86 -8.73 14.79
C ALA A 186 -4.15 -8.32 14.08
N GLY A 187 -4.78 -7.23 14.52
CA GLY A 187 -6.04 -6.81 13.94
C GLY A 187 -5.92 -6.43 12.47
N TYR A 188 -4.87 -5.67 12.13
CA TYR A 188 -4.60 -5.29 10.76
C TYR A 188 -4.33 -6.53 9.89
N LEU A 189 -3.42 -7.42 10.32
CA LEU A 189 -3.08 -8.61 9.54
C LEU A 189 -4.30 -9.53 9.34
N THR A 190 -5.15 -9.69 10.35
CA THR A 190 -6.41 -10.46 10.24
C THR A 190 -7.32 -9.88 9.15
N GLY A 191 -7.52 -8.56 9.16
CA GLY A 191 -8.36 -7.87 8.18
C GLY A 191 -7.84 -8.04 6.75
N VAL A 192 -6.56 -7.73 6.50
CA VAL A 192 -6.00 -7.76 5.15
C VAL A 192 -5.88 -9.19 4.60
N THR A 193 -5.54 -10.18 5.44
CA THR A 193 -5.46 -11.59 5.03
C THR A 193 -6.83 -12.11 4.58
N THR A 194 -7.85 -11.85 5.40
CA THR A 194 -9.22 -12.30 5.13
C THR A 194 -9.79 -11.64 3.87
N THR A 195 -9.66 -10.31 3.76
CA THR A 195 -10.24 -9.57 2.64
C THR A 195 -9.48 -9.81 1.33
N HIS A 196 -8.16 -9.96 1.36
CA HIS A 196 -7.39 -10.33 0.18
C HIS A 196 -7.83 -11.69 -0.37
N SER A 197 -7.94 -12.70 0.47
CA SER A 197 -8.39 -14.03 0.05
C SER A 197 -9.82 -14.03 -0.50
N ALA A 198 -10.76 -13.38 0.23
CA ALA A 198 -12.18 -13.43 -0.09
C ALA A 198 -12.56 -12.56 -1.30
N VAL A 199 -12.09 -11.29 -1.34
CA VAL A 199 -12.47 -10.34 -2.39
C VAL A 199 -11.85 -10.69 -3.72
N PHE A 200 -10.59 -11.15 -3.73
CA PHE A 200 -9.91 -11.53 -4.97
C PHE A 200 -10.09 -13.03 -5.30
N ASP A 201 -10.82 -13.78 -4.45
CA ASP A 201 -11.06 -15.22 -4.66
C ASP A 201 -9.77 -15.95 -5.03
N VAL A 202 -8.70 -15.68 -4.27
CA VAL A 202 -7.32 -16.09 -4.58
C VAL A 202 -7.19 -17.61 -4.62
N LYS A 203 -6.61 -18.13 -5.70
CA LYS A 203 -6.27 -19.54 -5.89
C LYS A 203 -4.78 -19.77 -5.72
N ASP A 204 -4.39 -21.01 -5.46
CA ASP A 204 -3.00 -21.37 -5.16
C ASP A 204 -2.01 -21.04 -6.29
N ASP A 205 -2.46 -21.09 -7.53
CA ASP A 205 -1.65 -20.86 -8.73
C ASP A 205 -1.83 -19.47 -9.36
N ASP A 206 -2.64 -18.61 -8.73
CA ASP A 206 -2.83 -17.24 -9.22
C ASP A 206 -1.55 -16.43 -9.15
N ILE A 207 -1.34 -15.62 -10.18
CA ILE A 207 -0.41 -14.49 -10.19
C ILE A 207 -1.23 -13.22 -10.04
N TYR A 208 -1.01 -12.54 -8.92
CA TYR A 208 -1.73 -11.34 -8.51
C TYR A 208 -0.89 -10.08 -8.80
N TRP A 209 -1.51 -9.04 -9.28
CA TRP A 209 -0.86 -7.75 -9.45
C TRP A 209 -1.72 -6.60 -8.95
N CYS A 210 -1.29 -5.98 -7.88
CA CYS A 210 -1.79 -4.69 -7.42
C CYS A 210 -0.86 -3.58 -7.95
N ALA A 211 -1.32 -2.83 -8.95
CA ALA A 211 -0.58 -1.74 -9.57
C ALA A 211 -0.77 -0.44 -8.75
N ALA A 212 -0.34 -0.47 -7.50
CA ALA A 212 -0.34 0.65 -6.55
C ALA A 212 1.07 0.90 -6.03
N ASP A 213 1.22 1.79 -5.06
CA ASP A 213 2.49 2.15 -4.43
C ASP A 213 2.43 1.91 -2.92
N CYS A 214 3.54 1.43 -2.34
CA CYS A 214 3.64 1.19 -0.90
C CYS A 214 3.62 2.47 -0.05
N GLY A 215 3.79 3.64 -0.64
CA GLY A 215 3.56 4.94 0.02
C GLY A 215 2.08 5.20 0.36
N TRP A 216 1.16 4.34 -0.10
CA TRP A 216 -0.26 4.38 0.19
C TRP A 216 -0.72 3.10 0.90
N VAL A 217 -1.87 3.19 1.59
CA VAL A 217 -2.41 2.02 2.31
C VAL A 217 -2.69 0.84 1.38
N THR A 218 -3.03 1.08 0.12
CA THR A 218 -3.25 0.00 -0.87
C THR A 218 -2.00 -0.85 -1.05
N GLY A 219 -0.83 -0.23 -1.11
CA GLY A 219 0.44 -0.96 -1.17
C GLY A 219 0.72 -1.76 0.09
N HIS A 220 0.52 -1.17 1.28
CA HIS A 220 0.66 -1.89 2.55
C HIS A 220 -0.23 -3.14 2.57
N SER A 221 -1.53 -2.96 2.32
CA SER A 221 -2.52 -4.01 2.50
C SER A 221 -2.52 -5.05 1.38
N TYR A 222 -2.32 -4.63 0.12
CA TYR A 222 -2.57 -5.49 -1.04
C TYR A 222 -1.37 -5.63 -2.01
N ILE A 223 -0.20 -5.09 -1.64
CA ILE A 223 1.08 -5.50 -2.24
C ILE A 223 1.89 -6.33 -1.24
N VAL A 224 1.92 -5.91 0.04
CA VAL A 224 2.79 -6.52 1.05
C VAL A 224 2.03 -7.51 1.94
N TYR A 225 1.25 -7.02 2.89
CA TYR A 225 0.76 -7.86 3.99
C TYR A 225 -0.27 -8.91 3.58
N GLY A 226 -1.31 -8.54 2.83
CA GLY A 226 -2.38 -9.45 2.41
C GLY A 226 -1.89 -10.59 1.49
N PRO A 227 -1.23 -10.27 0.37
CA PRO A 227 -0.71 -11.28 -0.54
C PRO A 227 0.30 -12.22 0.12
N LEU A 228 1.26 -11.70 0.87
CA LEU A 228 2.28 -12.53 1.52
C LEU A 228 1.69 -13.45 2.59
N ALA A 229 0.73 -12.96 3.39
CA ALA A 229 0.04 -13.78 4.39
C ALA A 229 -0.76 -14.92 3.75
N ASN A 230 -1.25 -14.73 2.53
CA ASN A 230 -1.96 -15.75 1.74
C ASN A 230 -1.04 -16.57 0.83
N LYS A 231 0.28 -16.41 0.94
CA LYS A 231 1.28 -17.11 0.12
C LYS A 231 1.08 -16.91 -1.39
N THR A 232 0.54 -15.77 -1.80
CA THR A 232 0.24 -15.45 -3.20
C THR A 232 1.52 -15.05 -3.93
N THR A 233 1.69 -15.49 -5.19
CA THR A 233 2.71 -14.96 -6.08
C THR A 233 2.23 -13.63 -6.65
N SER A 234 3.02 -12.57 -6.54
CA SER A 234 2.63 -11.24 -6.97
C SER A 234 3.61 -10.65 -7.99
N VAL A 235 3.09 -9.78 -8.87
CA VAL A 235 3.92 -8.90 -9.68
C VAL A 235 4.14 -7.58 -8.95
N MET A 236 5.35 -7.06 -9.00
CA MET A 236 5.72 -5.76 -8.47
C MET A 236 6.47 -4.98 -9.53
N TYR A 237 6.04 -3.77 -9.82
CA TYR A 237 6.61 -2.94 -10.88
C TYR A 237 7.08 -1.59 -10.31
N GLU A 238 8.36 -1.25 -10.57
CA GLU A 238 8.88 0.08 -10.34
C GLU A 238 8.81 0.88 -11.63
N GLY A 239 8.03 1.95 -11.66
CA GLY A 239 7.96 2.83 -12.82
C GLY A 239 6.58 3.42 -13.05
N ALA A 240 6.48 4.23 -14.10
CA ALA A 240 5.22 4.78 -14.55
C ALA A 240 4.48 3.80 -15.48
N PRO A 241 3.14 3.79 -15.46
CA PRO A 241 2.36 2.82 -16.24
C PRO A 241 2.50 2.96 -17.76
N ASN A 242 3.05 4.08 -18.24
CA ASN A 242 3.29 4.40 -19.64
C ASN A 242 4.76 4.63 -19.96
N ALA A 243 5.67 4.04 -19.23
CA ALA A 243 7.09 4.09 -19.50
C ALA A 243 7.63 2.68 -19.80
N PRO A 244 8.30 2.45 -20.95
CA PRO A 244 8.66 3.45 -22.00
C PRO A 244 7.50 3.88 -22.90
N ASP A 245 6.38 3.15 -22.92
CA ASP A 245 5.18 3.45 -23.73
C ASP A 245 3.91 2.90 -23.07
N GLU A 246 2.75 3.18 -23.66
CA GLU A 246 1.43 2.82 -23.16
C GLU A 246 1.12 1.31 -23.18
N LYS A 247 2.01 0.49 -23.76
CA LYS A 247 1.89 -0.98 -23.79
C LYS A 247 2.48 -1.63 -22.54
N ARG A 248 3.27 -0.87 -21.75
CA ARG A 248 4.09 -1.41 -20.67
C ARG A 248 3.34 -2.32 -19.71
N LEU A 249 2.20 -1.90 -19.19
CA LEU A 249 1.43 -2.71 -18.23
C LEU A 249 0.91 -3.99 -18.88
N TRP A 250 0.46 -3.91 -20.11
CA TRP A 250 -0.11 -5.06 -20.82
C TRP A 250 0.95 -6.10 -21.16
N SER A 251 2.16 -5.63 -21.51
CA SER A 251 3.30 -6.53 -21.70
C SER A 251 3.68 -7.28 -20.42
N LEU A 252 3.52 -6.67 -19.25
CA LEU A 252 3.76 -7.33 -17.96
C LEU A 252 2.66 -8.34 -17.64
N VAL A 253 1.38 -8.00 -17.92
CA VAL A 253 0.28 -8.96 -17.77
C VAL A 253 0.52 -10.20 -18.61
N GLU A 254 0.88 -10.03 -19.88
CA GLU A 254 1.20 -11.12 -20.81
C GLU A 254 2.43 -11.92 -20.35
N LYS A 255 3.53 -11.24 -20.01
CA LYS A 255 4.80 -11.84 -19.61
C LYS A 255 4.67 -12.73 -18.38
N TYR A 256 4.01 -12.23 -17.34
CA TYR A 256 3.86 -12.93 -16.07
C TYR A 256 2.57 -13.74 -15.96
N LYS A 257 1.72 -13.75 -17.00
CA LYS A 257 0.42 -14.44 -16.99
C LYS A 257 -0.45 -14.07 -15.79
N VAL A 258 -0.58 -12.76 -15.56
CA VAL A 258 -1.34 -12.22 -14.43
C VAL A 258 -2.80 -12.69 -14.48
N ASN A 259 -3.31 -13.19 -13.37
CA ASN A 259 -4.69 -13.68 -13.23
C ASN A 259 -5.61 -12.63 -12.60
N ILE A 260 -5.07 -11.82 -11.68
CA ILE A 260 -5.81 -10.80 -10.94
C ILE A 260 -5.10 -9.47 -11.09
N PHE A 261 -5.79 -8.46 -11.65
CA PHE A 261 -5.24 -7.12 -11.83
C PHE A 261 -6.06 -6.09 -11.06
N TYR A 262 -5.41 -5.40 -10.10
CA TYR A 262 -6.02 -4.44 -9.18
C TYR A 262 -5.37 -3.08 -9.32
N THR A 263 -6.15 -2.05 -9.72
CA THR A 263 -5.63 -0.72 -10.01
C THR A 263 -6.65 0.38 -9.69
N ALA A 264 -6.26 1.65 -9.85
CA ALA A 264 -7.11 2.79 -9.56
C ALA A 264 -7.92 3.24 -10.79
N PRO A 265 -9.14 3.79 -10.61
CA PRO A 265 -9.94 4.39 -11.69
C PRO A 265 -9.22 5.47 -12.49
N THR A 266 -8.35 6.24 -11.84
CA THR A 266 -7.48 7.22 -12.55
C THR A 266 -6.58 6.54 -13.59
N ALA A 267 -6.01 5.38 -13.28
CA ALA A 267 -5.24 4.60 -14.24
C ALA A 267 -6.13 4.06 -15.37
N ILE A 268 -7.32 3.53 -15.03
CA ILE A 268 -8.29 3.02 -16.02
C ILE A 268 -8.69 4.14 -17.00
N ARG A 269 -9.01 5.34 -16.52
CA ARG A 269 -9.30 6.51 -17.37
C ARG A 269 -8.11 6.92 -18.25
N ALA A 270 -6.89 6.77 -17.75
CA ALA A 270 -5.70 6.99 -18.57
C ALA A 270 -5.59 5.93 -19.68
N PHE A 271 -5.83 4.64 -19.38
CA PHE A 271 -5.85 3.57 -20.39
C PHE A 271 -6.91 3.81 -21.47
N MET A 272 -8.10 4.27 -21.10
CA MET A 272 -9.15 4.68 -22.06
C MET A 272 -8.66 5.77 -23.01
N LYS A 273 -7.96 6.78 -22.44
CA LYS A 273 -7.44 7.90 -23.21
C LYS A 273 -6.29 7.51 -24.15
N TRP A 274 -5.45 6.56 -23.75
CA TRP A 274 -4.33 6.08 -24.56
C TRP A 274 -4.79 5.23 -25.74
N GLY A 275 -5.89 4.50 -25.61
CA GLY A 275 -6.52 3.73 -26.68
C GLY A 275 -6.51 2.24 -26.45
N VAL A 276 -7.49 1.57 -27.07
CA VAL A 276 -7.71 0.12 -26.95
C VAL A 276 -6.68 -0.73 -27.71
N GLU A 277 -5.95 -0.13 -28.64
CA GLU A 277 -4.91 -0.81 -29.41
C GLU A 277 -3.76 -1.32 -28.56
N HIS A 278 -3.47 -0.64 -27.42
CA HIS A 278 -2.39 -1.04 -26.53
C HIS A 278 -2.69 -2.35 -25.80
N PRO A 279 -3.80 -2.52 -25.06
CA PRO A 279 -4.13 -3.81 -24.47
C PRO A 279 -4.39 -4.89 -25.52
N LYS A 280 -5.02 -4.58 -26.66
CA LYS A 280 -5.29 -5.55 -27.73
C LYS A 280 -4.04 -6.07 -28.44
N ALA A 281 -2.90 -5.42 -28.29
CA ALA A 281 -1.62 -5.89 -28.83
C ALA A 281 -1.01 -7.03 -28.00
N HIS A 282 -1.59 -7.38 -26.85
CA HIS A 282 -1.07 -8.34 -25.88
C HIS A 282 -2.08 -9.45 -25.56
N ASP A 283 -1.58 -10.62 -25.16
CA ASP A 283 -2.41 -11.73 -24.66
C ASP A 283 -2.79 -11.50 -23.20
N LEU A 284 -4.02 -11.05 -22.98
CA LEU A 284 -4.60 -10.84 -21.65
C LEU A 284 -5.48 -12.00 -21.19
N SER A 285 -5.47 -13.13 -21.89
CA SER A 285 -6.36 -14.28 -21.63
C SER A 285 -6.13 -14.96 -20.27
N SER A 286 -5.00 -14.68 -19.61
CA SER A 286 -4.73 -15.13 -18.24
C SER A 286 -5.56 -14.41 -17.17
N LEU A 287 -6.06 -13.19 -17.47
CA LEU A 287 -6.88 -12.44 -16.53
C LEU A 287 -8.21 -13.14 -16.27
N ARG A 288 -8.56 -13.32 -15.01
CA ARG A 288 -9.84 -13.86 -14.56
C ARG A 288 -10.62 -12.94 -13.64
N LEU A 289 -9.94 -11.97 -13.01
CA LEU A 289 -10.53 -11.00 -12.09
C LEU A 289 -9.83 -9.64 -12.20
N LEU A 290 -10.65 -8.60 -12.24
CA LEU A 290 -10.20 -7.21 -12.22
C LEU A 290 -10.66 -6.53 -10.95
N GLY A 291 -9.90 -5.55 -10.49
CA GLY A 291 -10.28 -4.78 -9.30
C GLY A 291 -10.03 -3.28 -9.47
N SER A 292 -10.82 -2.50 -8.73
CA SER A 292 -10.76 -1.04 -8.68
C SER A 292 -10.65 -0.54 -7.24
N VAL A 293 -9.82 0.49 -7.01
CA VAL A 293 -9.49 0.99 -5.67
C VAL A 293 -9.13 2.47 -5.65
N GLY A 294 -9.39 3.09 -4.51
CA GLY A 294 -8.84 4.40 -4.12
C GLY A 294 -9.73 5.59 -4.41
N GLU A 295 -10.64 5.46 -5.35
CA GLU A 295 -11.65 6.47 -5.69
C GLU A 295 -12.86 5.82 -6.37
N PRO A 296 -14.03 6.48 -6.40
CA PRO A 296 -15.18 5.96 -7.14
C PRO A 296 -14.87 5.83 -8.64
N ILE A 297 -15.25 4.69 -9.21
CA ILE A 297 -15.20 4.47 -10.65
C ILE A 297 -16.55 4.84 -11.27
N ASN A 298 -16.53 5.65 -12.33
CA ASN A 298 -17.77 5.94 -13.06
C ASN A 298 -18.20 4.75 -13.94
N PRO A 299 -19.51 4.56 -14.22
CA PRO A 299 -20.01 3.42 -14.99
C PRO A 299 -19.35 3.23 -16.35
N GLU A 300 -19.02 4.31 -17.05
CA GLU A 300 -18.35 4.26 -18.36
C GLU A 300 -16.95 3.63 -18.26
N ALA A 301 -16.13 4.05 -17.29
CA ALA A 301 -14.81 3.49 -17.07
C ALA A 301 -14.88 2.03 -16.60
N TRP A 302 -15.87 1.69 -15.76
CA TRP A 302 -16.13 0.33 -15.33
C TRP A 302 -16.48 -0.58 -16.51
N MET A 303 -17.40 -0.16 -17.39
CA MET A 303 -17.77 -0.91 -18.59
C MET A 303 -16.59 -1.07 -19.55
N TRP A 304 -15.85 0.02 -19.80
CA TRP A 304 -14.66 -0.05 -20.64
C TRP A 304 -13.62 -1.06 -20.11
N TYR A 305 -13.42 -1.08 -18.80
CA TYR A 305 -12.49 -1.98 -18.13
C TYR A 305 -12.95 -3.44 -18.27
N HIS A 306 -14.24 -3.69 -18.09
CA HIS A 306 -14.86 -5.00 -18.28
C HIS A 306 -14.75 -5.51 -19.72
N GLU A 307 -15.08 -4.65 -20.70
CA GLU A 307 -15.12 -5.03 -22.12
C GLU A 307 -13.71 -5.17 -22.73
N ASN A 308 -12.82 -4.22 -22.47
CA ASN A 308 -11.56 -4.13 -23.21
C ASN A 308 -10.38 -4.79 -22.49
N ILE A 309 -10.40 -4.91 -21.17
CA ILE A 309 -9.36 -5.59 -20.40
C ILE A 309 -9.85 -6.95 -19.94
N GLY A 310 -11.08 -7.03 -19.45
CA GLY A 310 -11.69 -8.25 -18.96
C GLY A 310 -12.31 -9.16 -20.02
N ASN A 311 -12.31 -8.72 -21.29
CA ASN A 311 -12.90 -9.44 -22.42
C ASN A 311 -14.34 -9.95 -22.13
N GLU A 312 -15.14 -9.16 -21.38
CA GLU A 312 -16.49 -9.49 -20.91
C GLU A 312 -16.59 -10.77 -20.05
N GLN A 313 -15.46 -11.33 -19.65
CA GLN A 313 -15.39 -12.59 -18.89
C GLN A 313 -14.94 -12.38 -17.43
N CYS A 314 -14.09 -11.37 -17.18
CA CYS A 314 -13.59 -11.12 -15.83
C CYS A 314 -14.65 -10.49 -14.94
N ALA A 315 -14.81 -11.03 -13.73
CA ALA A 315 -15.51 -10.31 -12.67
C ALA A 315 -14.73 -9.03 -12.31
N ILE A 316 -15.47 -7.96 -11.96
CA ILE A 316 -14.85 -6.75 -11.41
C ILE A 316 -15.25 -6.59 -9.95
N VAL A 317 -14.25 -6.49 -9.09
CA VAL A 317 -14.43 -6.09 -7.70
C VAL A 317 -14.08 -4.61 -7.55
N ASP A 318 -15.11 -3.77 -7.43
CA ASP A 318 -14.96 -2.36 -7.07
C ASP A 318 -14.96 -2.25 -5.55
N THR A 319 -13.85 -1.79 -4.97
CA THR A 319 -13.61 -1.89 -3.54
C THR A 319 -13.67 -0.50 -2.88
N TRP A 320 -14.44 -0.41 -1.82
CA TRP A 320 -14.43 0.76 -0.95
C TRP A 320 -13.76 0.45 0.39
N TRP A 321 -12.79 1.24 0.73
CA TRP A 321 -12.05 1.22 1.99
C TRP A 321 -11.09 2.42 2.07
N GLN A 322 -10.46 2.61 3.21
CA GLN A 322 -9.58 3.76 3.46
C GLN A 322 -8.35 3.35 4.27
N THR A 323 -7.40 4.27 4.44
CA THR A 323 -6.27 4.10 5.36
C THR A 323 -6.79 3.79 6.78
N GLU A 324 -7.83 4.48 7.19
CA GLU A 324 -8.50 4.32 8.48
C GLU A 324 -9.12 2.93 8.69
N THR A 325 -9.61 2.31 7.63
CA THR A 325 -10.19 0.97 7.73
C THR A 325 -9.15 -0.16 7.68
N GLY A 326 -7.98 0.11 7.12
CA GLY A 326 -6.86 -0.82 7.00
C GLY A 326 -7.07 -1.94 5.98
N SER A 327 -8.31 -2.33 5.71
CA SER A 327 -8.68 -3.35 4.72
C SER A 327 -10.00 -3.01 4.04
N ILE A 328 -10.35 -3.76 2.98
CA ILE A 328 -11.60 -3.62 2.23
C ILE A 328 -12.80 -3.87 3.13
N MET A 329 -13.79 -2.96 3.07
CA MET A 329 -15.01 -3.02 3.86
C MET A 329 -16.24 -3.30 3.01
N ILE A 330 -16.29 -2.74 1.80
CA ILE A 330 -17.41 -2.86 0.87
C ILE A 330 -16.86 -3.29 -0.48
N SER A 331 -17.39 -4.39 -1.01
CA SER A 331 -16.98 -4.93 -2.32
C SER A 331 -17.93 -6.03 -2.75
N PRO A 332 -18.19 -6.21 -4.05
CA PRO A 332 -18.80 -7.46 -4.51
C PRO A 332 -17.86 -8.64 -4.26
N LEU A 333 -18.42 -9.81 -4.00
CA LEU A 333 -17.70 -11.08 -3.94
C LEU A 333 -17.89 -11.85 -5.25
N PRO A 334 -16.81 -12.29 -5.91
CA PRO A 334 -16.89 -13.01 -7.19
C PRO A 334 -17.79 -14.26 -7.09
N GLY A 335 -18.67 -14.41 -8.07
CA GLY A 335 -19.61 -15.55 -8.12
C GLY A 335 -20.77 -15.51 -7.12
N ILE A 336 -20.80 -14.53 -6.21
CA ILE A 336 -21.82 -14.41 -5.16
C ILE A 336 -22.67 -13.14 -5.35
N THR A 337 -22.02 -12.01 -5.58
CA THR A 337 -22.66 -10.69 -5.64
C THR A 337 -22.92 -10.29 -7.09
N SER A 338 -24.16 -9.91 -7.42
CA SER A 338 -24.45 -9.23 -8.68
C SER A 338 -23.81 -7.86 -8.69
N THR A 339 -22.99 -7.60 -9.70
CA THR A 339 -22.26 -6.32 -9.83
C THR A 339 -23.12 -5.26 -10.51
N LYS A 340 -22.83 -4.00 -10.22
CA LYS A 340 -23.41 -2.83 -10.86
C LYS A 340 -22.29 -1.88 -11.24
N PRO A 341 -22.16 -1.48 -12.50
CA PRO A 341 -21.14 -0.51 -12.91
C PRO A 341 -21.18 0.76 -12.06
N GLY A 342 -20.01 1.12 -11.50
CA GLY A 342 -19.87 2.31 -10.66
C GLY A 342 -20.33 2.15 -9.22
N SER A 343 -20.48 0.91 -8.74
CA SER A 343 -20.88 0.63 -7.35
C SER A 343 -20.01 -0.45 -6.72
N ALA A 344 -19.56 -0.21 -5.50
CA ALA A 344 -18.91 -1.22 -4.65
C ALA A 344 -19.92 -2.23 -4.06
N CYS A 345 -21.18 -2.13 -4.39
CA CYS A 345 -22.30 -3.01 -4.06
C CYS A 345 -22.67 -2.99 -2.58
N GLY A 346 -22.11 -3.88 -1.75
CA GLY A 346 -22.51 -4.03 -0.37
C GLY A 346 -21.37 -4.37 0.58
N PRO A 347 -21.62 -4.29 1.89
CA PRO A 347 -20.61 -4.57 2.90
C PRO A 347 -20.19 -6.03 2.87
N LEU A 348 -18.92 -6.27 3.18
CA LEU A 348 -18.40 -7.63 3.36
C LEU A 348 -19.02 -8.27 4.62
N PRO A 349 -19.05 -9.61 4.70
CA PRO A 349 -19.51 -10.30 5.90
C PRO A 349 -18.77 -9.83 7.16
N GLY A 350 -19.53 -9.46 8.19
CA GLY A 350 -18.99 -8.91 9.45
C GLY A 350 -18.86 -7.37 9.47
N VAL A 351 -19.14 -6.68 8.37
CA VAL A 351 -19.18 -5.22 8.30
C VAL A 351 -20.63 -4.74 8.40
N ASP A 352 -20.94 -4.02 9.47
CA ASP A 352 -22.27 -3.42 9.70
C ASP A 352 -22.25 -1.95 9.28
N SER A 353 -22.60 -1.68 8.02
CA SER A 353 -22.60 -0.33 7.44
C SER A 353 -24.01 0.18 7.16
N VAL A 354 -24.20 1.48 7.33
CA VAL A 354 -25.46 2.19 7.07
C VAL A 354 -25.20 3.54 6.42
N ILE A 355 -26.20 4.06 5.74
CA ILE A 355 -26.21 5.47 5.29
C ILE A 355 -27.06 6.27 6.27
N ILE A 356 -26.54 7.39 6.75
CA ILE A 356 -27.18 8.24 7.77
C ILE A 356 -27.27 9.69 7.29
N ASP A 357 -28.28 10.40 7.77
CA ASP A 357 -28.42 11.86 7.59
C ASP A 357 -27.50 12.64 8.55
N GLU A 358 -27.51 13.97 8.46
CA GLU A 358 -26.74 14.86 9.35
C GLU A 358 -27.12 14.75 10.83
N LYS A 359 -28.28 14.16 11.14
CA LYS A 359 -28.78 13.93 12.51
C LYS A 359 -28.47 12.53 13.03
N GLY A 360 -27.85 11.67 12.17
CA GLY A 360 -27.54 10.30 12.50
C GLY A 360 -28.68 9.30 12.34
N ASN A 361 -29.78 9.68 11.68
CA ASN A 361 -30.85 8.73 11.38
C ASN A 361 -30.52 7.95 10.11
N GLU A 362 -30.83 6.65 10.09
CA GLU A 362 -30.70 5.85 8.88
C GLU A 362 -31.66 6.40 7.80
N VAL A 363 -31.15 6.56 6.56
CA VAL A 363 -31.93 7.04 5.42
C VAL A 363 -32.50 5.90 4.60
N GLY A 364 -33.55 6.18 3.85
CA GLY A 364 -34.24 5.23 2.98
C GLY A 364 -33.44 4.87 1.72
N LYS A 365 -33.84 3.81 1.03
CA LYS A 365 -33.25 3.43 -0.26
C LYS A 365 -33.39 4.55 -1.29
N GLY A 366 -32.27 4.92 -1.92
CA GLY A 366 -32.21 5.96 -2.93
C GLY A 366 -32.00 7.38 -2.36
N GLU A 367 -31.85 7.49 -1.04
CA GLU A 367 -31.45 8.74 -0.39
C GLU A 367 -29.95 8.78 -0.15
N GLY A 368 -29.36 9.97 -0.32
CA GLY A 368 -27.94 10.19 -0.05
C GLY A 368 -27.67 10.51 1.41
N GLY A 369 -26.44 10.25 1.87
CA GLY A 369 -26.03 10.55 3.25
C GLY A 369 -24.57 10.19 3.52
N TYR A 370 -24.21 10.13 4.79
CA TYR A 370 -22.88 9.70 5.24
C TYR A 370 -22.84 8.19 5.40
N LEU A 371 -21.79 7.56 4.91
CA LEU A 371 -21.51 6.16 5.19
C LEU A 371 -20.97 6.01 6.61
N ALA A 372 -21.65 5.25 7.43
CA ALA A 372 -21.25 4.94 8.80
C ALA A 372 -21.09 3.44 8.98
N ILE A 373 -20.07 3.03 9.75
CA ILE A 373 -19.84 1.63 10.14
C ILE A 373 -20.16 1.51 11.62
N LYS A 374 -21.16 0.70 11.97
CA LYS A 374 -21.75 0.65 13.30
C LYS A 374 -20.98 -0.19 14.31
N SER A 375 -20.11 -1.07 13.86
CA SER A 375 -19.37 -1.98 14.72
C SER A 375 -17.88 -1.95 14.41
N PRO A 376 -17.01 -2.05 15.41
CA PRO A 376 -15.57 -2.13 15.15
C PRO A 376 -15.21 -3.40 14.39
N TRP A 377 -14.13 -3.34 13.63
CA TRP A 377 -13.57 -4.46 12.87
C TRP A 377 -12.06 -4.62 13.16
N PRO A 378 -11.47 -5.78 12.90
CA PRO A 378 -10.11 -6.07 13.33
C PRO A 378 -9.06 -5.05 12.85
N SER A 379 -9.12 -4.63 11.58
CA SER A 379 -8.17 -3.69 10.97
C SER A 379 -8.54 -2.21 11.11
N MET A 380 -9.47 -1.86 12.00
CA MET A 380 -9.78 -0.46 12.29
C MET A 380 -8.55 0.27 12.84
N LEU A 381 -8.34 1.53 12.42
CA LEU A 381 -7.30 2.38 13.01
C LEU A 381 -7.44 2.43 14.53
N ARG A 382 -6.30 2.55 15.23
CA ARG A 382 -6.33 2.64 16.70
C ARG A 382 -6.35 4.06 17.22
N THR A 383 -5.62 4.95 16.54
CA THR A 383 -5.59 6.38 16.86
C THR A 383 -4.96 7.18 15.71
N VAL A 384 -4.88 8.49 15.88
CA VAL A 384 -3.95 9.38 15.16
C VAL A 384 -2.71 9.52 16.04
N TYR A 385 -1.54 9.22 15.50
CA TYR A 385 -0.29 9.19 16.23
C TYR A 385 -0.02 10.53 16.95
N GLY A 386 0.21 10.46 18.26
CA GLY A 386 0.45 11.62 19.11
C GLY A 386 -0.73 12.58 19.28
N ASP A 387 -1.95 12.25 18.79
CA ASP A 387 -3.11 13.15 18.83
C ASP A 387 -4.44 12.40 18.99
N ASP A 388 -4.64 11.78 20.14
CA ASP A 388 -5.88 11.09 20.50
C ASP A 388 -7.10 12.02 20.44
N LYS A 389 -6.91 13.32 20.75
CA LYS A 389 -7.99 14.29 20.66
C LYS A 389 -8.47 14.45 19.23
N ARG A 390 -7.55 14.60 18.28
CA ARG A 390 -7.88 14.68 16.85
C ARG A 390 -8.56 13.41 16.34
N TYR A 391 -8.18 12.24 16.85
CA TYR A 391 -8.84 10.97 16.55
C TYR A 391 -10.30 11.01 16.96
N ILE A 392 -10.59 11.39 18.22
CA ILE A 392 -11.95 11.49 18.73
C ILE A 392 -12.75 12.56 17.98
N ASP A 393 -12.19 13.75 17.82
CA ASP A 393 -12.87 14.88 17.17
C ASP A 393 -13.18 14.59 15.69
N THR A 394 -12.33 13.83 14.99
CA THR A 394 -12.52 13.54 13.56
C THR A 394 -13.51 12.42 13.31
N TYR A 395 -13.47 11.35 14.12
CA TYR A 395 -14.17 10.11 13.80
C TYR A 395 -15.31 9.78 14.74
N TRP A 396 -15.37 10.37 15.95
CA TRP A 396 -16.29 9.98 17.01
C TRP A 396 -17.19 11.11 17.52
N SER A 397 -16.85 12.38 17.29
CA SER A 397 -17.55 13.54 17.86
C SER A 397 -18.77 14.00 17.07
N GLN A 398 -19.00 13.48 15.88
CA GLN A 398 -20.22 13.80 15.12
C GLN A 398 -21.46 13.25 15.85
N PRO A 399 -22.63 13.94 15.76
CA PRO A 399 -23.75 13.72 16.66
C PRO A 399 -24.53 12.44 16.39
N VAL A 400 -23.86 11.31 16.52
CA VAL A 400 -24.49 10.01 16.34
C VAL A 400 -24.29 9.20 17.60
N SER A 401 -25.35 8.80 18.23
CA SER A 401 -25.37 8.03 19.48
C SER A 401 -24.84 6.57 19.36
N TYR A 402 -23.99 6.32 18.36
CA TYR A 402 -23.40 5.01 18.10
C TYR A 402 -21.90 5.14 17.86
N THR A 403 -21.12 4.12 18.13
CA THR A 403 -19.69 4.04 17.81
C THR A 403 -19.49 4.03 16.31
N HIS A 404 -19.14 5.17 15.69
CA HIS A 404 -19.06 5.29 14.24
C HIS A 404 -17.76 5.91 13.76
N LEU A 405 -17.18 5.29 12.77
CA LEU A 405 -16.26 5.96 11.86
C LEU A 405 -17.12 6.65 10.79
N THR A 406 -17.39 7.95 10.93
CA THR A 406 -17.99 8.74 9.86
C THR A 406 -16.91 9.13 8.87
N LEU A 407 -16.93 8.52 7.71
CA LEU A 407 -15.98 8.80 6.67
C LEU A 407 -16.62 9.82 5.72
N PRO A 408 -15.99 10.98 5.45
CA PRO A 408 -16.52 11.93 4.50
C PRO A 408 -16.49 11.33 3.10
N THR A 409 -17.58 10.70 2.70
CA THR A 409 -17.81 10.27 1.33
C THR A 409 -18.53 11.40 0.62
N ASN A 410 -17.76 12.20 -0.11
CA ASN A 410 -18.35 13.16 -1.04
C ASN A 410 -18.89 12.42 -2.25
N ARG A 411 -19.94 11.61 -2.14
CA ARG A 411 -20.78 11.27 -3.33
C ARG A 411 -21.93 10.32 -2.98
N GLU A 412 -23.02 10.57 -3.68
CA GLU A 412 -24.23 9.76 -3.82
C GLU A 412 -23.88 8.29 -4.17
N VAL A 413 -24.41 7.36 -3.41
CA VAL A 413 -24.39 5.93 -3.72
C VAL A 413 -25.63 5.58 -4.55
#